data_7fd27221319695f68c0577f842f5f02a
#
_entry.id   7fd27221319695f68c0577f842f5f02a
#
_cell.length_a   1.000
_cell.length_b   1.000
_cell.length_c   1.000
_cell.angle_alpha   90.00
_cell.angle_beta   90.00
_cell.angle_gamma   90.00
#
_symmetry.space_group_name_H-M   'P 1'
#
loop_
_entity.id
_entity.type
_entity.pdbx_description
1 polymer ?
#
loop_
_entity_poly.entity_id
_entity_poly.type
_entity_poly.pdbx_seq_one_letter_code
_entity_poly.pdbx_strand_id
1 'polypeptide(L)'
;MIKICSLLALAVLSLACVRNESGPRAPDVASQQSLIIKSTQSPTDGDSREPELTPTQNGGVILSWVEKIGEKRYALRASLLESDGWSETRTVAEGENWFVNWADFPSVIALNDGTLAAHWLVKSGAGTYAYDVNLSTSKDGGRTWTKPMIPHRDNTQTEHGFVSLIPLTDGRVGAIWLDGRNMENMKETDEHAPASESMTLRYAAIDAAGNLADEAQLDERVCECCQTSATVTSAGPIAVYRDRSATEVRDIYIVRQVNGGWTSPQPVFADNWQINGCPVNGPSVAADGSRVAVAWFSSVADNPQVKIAFSQDAGATFSQPVQVNDGKNVGRVDTLLLPDGSALVCWLAGDVQGGEIKVRRVGPDGSVGPAAVIASTDISRSSGFPRMACRGNEVHFAWTEFGKPARVRTAMTQISNSQ
;
A
#
# COMPACT_ATOMS: atom_id res chain seq x y z
N MET A 1 -101.35 -17.33 -4.07
CA MET A 1 -100.78 -16.25 -4.91
C MET A 1 -99.31 -16.17 -4.58
N ILE A 2 -98.53 -16.83 -5.40
CA ILE A 2 -97.07 -16.96 -5.14
C ILE A 2 -96.41 -16.20 -6.28
N LYS A 3 -95.60 -15.20 -5.93
CA LYS A 3 -94.78 -14.46 -6.91
C LYS A 3 -93.39 -15.05 -6.91
N ILE A 4 -92.97 -15.54 -8.07
CA ILE A 4 -91.64 -16.05 -8.37
C ILE A 4 -90.76 -14.86 -8.75
N CYS A 5 -89.71 -14.62 -8.06
CA CYS A 5 -88.65 -13.65 -8.41
C CYS A 5 -87.44 -14.44 -8.96
N SER A 6 -87.14 -14.22 -10.24
CA SER A 6 -85.97 -14.75 -10.91
C SER A 6 -84.73 -13.91 -10.56
N LEU A 7 -83.70 -14.51 -9.99
CA LEU A 7 -82.35 -13.91 -9.82
C LEU A 7 -81.51 -14.21 -11.08
N LEU A 8 -81.09 -13.15 -11.79
CA LEU A 8 -80.00 -13.19 -12.75
C LEU A 8 -78.64 -13.13 -11.99
N ALA A 9 -77.84 -14.14 -12.16
CA ALA A 9 -76.44 -14.15 -11.66
C ALA A 9 -75.53 -13.50 -12.73
N LEU A 10 -74.95 -12.35 -12.44
CA LEU A 10 -73.84 -11.77 -13.22
C LEU A 10 -72.52 -12.41 -12.77
N ALA A 11 -71.86 -13.14 -13.66
CA ALA A 11 -70.50 -13.58 -13.45
C ALA A 11 -69.51 -12.44 -13.77
N VAL A 12 -68.82 -11.92 -12.77
CA VAL A 12 -67.73 -10.97 -12.94
C VAL A 12 -66.42 -11.79 -13.08
N LEU A 13 -65.87 -11.83 -14.32
CA LEU A 13 -64.48 -12.32 -14.53
C LEU A 13 -63.50 -11.28 -13.99
N SER A 14 -62.83 -11.54 -12.88
CA SER A 14 -61.68 -10.81 -12.42
C SER A 14 -60.44 -11.30 -13.14
N LEU A 15 -59.90 -10.49 -14.08
CA LEU A 15 -58.53 -10.65 -14.60
C LEU A 15 -57.55 -10.34 -13.47
N ALA A 16 -56.90 -11.35 -12.89
CA ALA A 16 -55.76 -11.14 -12.03
C ALA A 16 -54.55 -10.79 -12.90
N CYS A 17 -54.14 -9.52 -12.90
CA CYS A 17 -52.80 -9.10 -13.36
C CYS A 17 -51.74 -9.75 -12.42
N VAL A 18 -51.04 -10.76 -12.89
CA VAL A 18 -49.83 -11.25 -12.27
C VAL A 18 -48.76 -10.17 -12.47
N ARG A 19 -48.52 -9.37 -11.44
CA ARG A 19 -47.33 -8.54 -11.39
C ARG A 19 -46.15 -9.48 -11.16
N ASN A 20 -45.32 -9.62 -12.17
CA ASN A 20 -43.99 -10.19 -12.05
C ASN A 20 -43.15 -9.18 -11.27
N GLU A 21 -43.06 -9.33 -9.95
CA GLU A 21 -42.06 -8.63 -9.13
C GLU A 21 -40.71 -9.28 -9.44
N SER A 22 -39.96 -8.67 -10.35
CA SER A 22 -38.54 -8.95 -10.47
C SER A 22 -37.88 -8.46 -9.17
N GLY A 23 -37.63 -9.39 -8.24
CA GLY A 23 -36.77 -9.14 -7.08
C GLY A 23 -35.42 -8.56 -7.52
N PRO A 24 -34.68 -7.92 -6.61
CA PRO A 24 -33.37 -7.36 -6.95
C PRO A 24 -32.51 -8.48 -7.54
N ARG A 25 -32.12 -8.29 -8.80
CA ARG A 25 -31.24 -9.20 -9.53
C ARG A 25 -29.92 -9.22 -8.75
N ALA A 26 -29.52 -10.39 -8.25
CA ALA A 26 -28.19 -10.55 -7.67
C ALA A 26 -27.15 -10.01 -8.68
N PRO A 27 -26.15 -9.25 -8.25
CA PRO A 27 -25.13 -8.73 -9.16
C PRO A 27 -24.53 -9.89 -9.95
N ASP A 28 -24.41 -9.65 -11.25
CA ASP A 28 -23.96 -10.69 -12.20
C ASP A 28 -22.48 -10.97 -11.96
N VAL A 29 -22.16 -11.91 -11.07
CA VAL A 29 -20.81 -12.38 -10.72
C VAL A 29 -20.06 -12.92 -11.93
N ALA A 30 -20.74 -13.15 -13.05
CA ALA A 30 -20.21 -13.74 -14.28
C ALA A 30 -19.37 -12.79 -15.15
N SER A 31 -19.27 -11.49 -14.84
CA SER A 31 -18.58 -10.51 -15.71
C SER A 31 -17.19 -10.12 -15.30
N GLN A 32 -16.65 -10.58 -14.16
CA GLN A 32 -15.26 -10.31 -13.80
C GLN A 32 -14.33 -11.27 -14.56
N GLN A 33 -13.80 -10.79 -15.69
CA GLN A 33 -12.82 -11.54 -16.47
C GLN A 33 -11.58 -11.86 -15.61
N SER A 34 -11.09 -13.11 -15.75
CA SER A 34 -9.82 -13.53 -15.16
C SER A 34 -8.68 -12.66 -15.72
N LEU A 35 -7.84 -12.13 -14.84
CA LEU A 35 -6.68 -11.35 -15.24
C LEU A 35 -5.65 -12.25 -15.93
N ILE A 36 -5.20 -11.85 -17.13
CA ILE A 36 -4.18 -12.59 -17.88
C ILE A 36 -2.83 -11.93 -17.61
N ILE A 37 -2.01 -12.60 -16.82
CA ILE A 37 -0.68 -12.11 -16.43
C ILE A 37 0.34 -12.46 -17.52
N LYS A 38 1.13 -11.47 -17.94
CA LYS A 38 2.22 -11.64 -18.92
C LYS A 38 3.53 -11.18 -18.26
N SER A 39 4.53 -12.05 -18.22
CA SER A 39 5.88 -11.66 -17.82
C SER A 39 6.44 -10.60 -18.78
N THR A 40 7.14 -9.61 -18.23
CA THR A 40 7.80 -8.54 -18.99
C THR A 40 9.30 -8.53 -18.69
N GLN A 41 10.07 -7.89 -19.56
CA GLN A 41 11.48 -7.68 -19.31
C GLN A 41 11.65 -6.64 -18.22
N SER A 42 12.38 -7.00 -17.16
CA SER A 42 12.79 -6.05 -16.11
C SER A 42 13.98 -5.22 -16.58
N PRO A 43 14.08 -3.93 -16.22
CA PRO A 43 15.26 -3.10 -16.52
C PRO A 43 16.43 -3.38 -15.58
N THR A 44 16.31 -4.35 -14.67
CA THR A 44 17.27 -4.60 -13.61
C THR A 44 18.32 -5.62 -14.04
N ASP A 45 19.56 -5.35 -13.67
CA ASP A 45 20.69 -6.25 -13.78
C ASP A 45 21.23 -6.60 -12.38
N GLY A 46 22.23 -7.47 -12.32
CA GLY A 46 22.96 -7.73 -11.08
C GLY A 46 22.11 -8.36 -9.96
N ASP A 47 22.50 -8.15 -8.72
CA ASP A 47 21.81 -8.58 -7.48
C ASP A 47 20.84 -7.48 -7.07
N SER A 48 19.58 -7.58 -7.54
CA SER A 48 18.53 -6.57 -7.39
C SER A 48 17.37 -7.07 -6.52
N ARG A 49 16.83 -6.18 -5.66
CA ARG A 49 15.79 -6.50 -4.67
C ARG A 49 14.98 -5.28 -4.27
N GLU A 50 13.95 -5.49 -3.49
CA GLU A 50 13.13 -4.44 -2.87
C GLU A 50 12.59 -3.46 -3.91
N PRO A 51 11.81 -3.96 -4.91
CA PRO A 51 11.23 -3.08 -5.92
C PRO A 51 10.13 -2.21 -5.33
N GLU A 52 10.03 -0.98 -5.85
CA GLU A 52 8.87 -0.12 -5.66
C GLU A 52 8.38 0.38 -7.02
N LEU A 53 7.07 0.39 -7.23
CA LEU A 53 6.42 0.90 -8.42
C LEU A 53 5.58 2.12 -8.07
N THR A 54 5.86 3.25 -8.70
CA THR A 54 5.11 4.48 -8.47
C THR A 54 4.63 5.10 -9.79
N PRO A 55 3.36 5.56 -9.87
CA PRO A 55 2.87 6.23 -11.06
C PRO A 55 3.48 7.63 -11.17
N THR A 56 3.58 8.13 -12.41
CA THR A 56 3.93 9.53 -12.68
C THR A 56 2.70 10.30 -13.16
N GLN A 57 2.71 11.63 -13.00
CA GLN A 57 1.62 12.51 -13.47
C GLN A 57 1.40 12.43 -15.00
N ASN A 58 2.44 12.11 -15.76
CA ASN A 58 2.38 11.96 -17.22
C ASN A 58 1.94 10.56 -17.67
N GLY A 59 1.45 9.73 -16.76
CA GLY A 59 0.96 8.38 -17.05
C GLY A 59 2.07 7.36 -17.31
N GLY A 60 3.30 7.61 -16.88
CA GLY A 60 4.38 6.63 -16.82
C GLY A 60 4.39 5.90 -15.48
N VAL A 61 5.30 4.94 -15.34
CA VAL A 61 5.55 4.22 -14.09
C VAL A 61 7.05 4.22 -13.80
N ILE A 62 7.44 4.61 -12.59
CA ILE A 62 8.81 4.48 -12.11
C ILE A 62 8.93 3.13 -11.41
N LEU A 63 9.92 2.33 -11.80
CA LEU A 63 10.42 1.21 -11.01
C LEU A 63 11.70 1.66 -10.33
N SER A 64 11.75 1.58 -9.01
CA SER A 64 12.99 1.73 -8.25
C SER A 64 13.33 0.43 -7.54
N TRP A 65 14.63 0.20 -7.26
CA TRP A 65 15.11 -1.01 -6.61
C TRP A 65 16.47 -0.80 -5.95
N VAL A 66 16.78 -1.63 -4.97
CA VAL A 66 18.12 -1.71 -4.42
C VAL A 66 18.95 -2.69 -5.23
N GLU A 67 20.13 -2.28 -5.66
CA GLU A 67 21.14 -3.10 -6.31
C GLU A 67 22.37 -3.26 -5.42
N LYS A 68 22.81 -4.50 -5.19
CA LYS A 68 24.07 -4.75 -4.51
C LYS A 68 25.21 -4.66 -5.52
N ILE A 69 26.05 -3.63 -5.40
CA ILE A 69 27.14 -3.32 -6.33
C ILE A 69 28.54 -3.64 -5.77
N GLY A 70 28.63 -4.16 -4.55
CA GLY A 70 29.86 -4.57 -3.90
C GLY A 70 29.57 -5.37 -2.63
N GLU A 71 30.59 -5.77 -1.88
CA GLU A 71 30.41 -6.60 -0.68
C GLU A 71 29.49 -5.92 0.34
N LYS A 72 29.72 -4.62 0.61
CA LYS A 72 28.94 -3.77 1.53
C LYS A 72 28.44 -2.50 0.86
N ARG A 73 28.41 -2.46 -0.47
CA ARG A 73 28.03 -1.28 -1.25
C ARG A 73 26.74 -1.54 -2.01
N TYR A 74 25.81 -0.61 -1.90
CA TYR A 74 24.49 -0.66 -2.51
C TYR A 74 24.23 0.60 -3.32
N ALA A 75 23.30 0.50 -4.26
CA ALA A 75 22.78 1.60 -5.02
C ALA A 75 21.25 1.54 -5.05
N LEU A 76 20.61 2.68 -4.92
CA LEU A 76 19.21 2.87 -5.31
C LEU A 76 19.19 3.21 -6.80
N ARG A 77 18.53 2.38 -7.58
CA ARG A 77 18.35 2.52 -9.02
C ARG A 77 16.92 2.88 -9.35
N ALA A 78 16.71 3.53 -10.47
CA ALA A 78 15.39 3.80 -11.02
C ALA A 78 15.38 3.75 -12.54
N SER A 79 14.26 3.32 -13.11
CA SER A 79 13.95 3.36 -14.54
C SER A 79 12.50 3.78 -14.74
N LEU A 80 12.21 4.52 -15.78
CA LEU A 80 10.88 5.00 -16.14
C LEU A 80 10.31 4.11 -17.25
N LEU A 81 9.11 3.59 -17.07
CA LEU A 81 8.36 2.89 -18.11
C LEU A 81 7.54 3.89 -18.91
N GLU A 82 7.92 4.05 -20.17
CA GLU A 82 7.26 4.89 -21.17
C GLU A 82 6.60 4.04 -22.27
N SER A 83 6.15 4.68 -23.36
CA SER A 83 5.45 3.99 -24.47
C SER A 83 6.30 2.95 -25.18
N ASP A 84 7.59 3.17 -25.24
CA ASP A 84 8.60 2.36 -25.96
C ASP A 84 9.39 1.41 -25.06
N GLY A 85 9.02 1.33 -23.77
CA GLY A 85 9.62 0.43 -22.79
C GLY A 85 10.32 1.15 -21.65
N TRP A 86 11.17 0.42 -20.94
CA TRP A 86 11.95 0.96 -19.84
C TRP A 86 13.06 1.89 -20.32
N SER A 87 13.16 3.07 -19.71
CA SER A 87 14.26 4.00 -19.95
C SER A 87 15.61 3.42 -19.49
N GLU A 88 16.69 4.12 -19.85
CA GLU A 88 18.01 3.84 -19.27
C GLU A 88 17.94 3.92 -17.73
N THR A 89 18.51 2.92 -17.06
CA THR A 89 18.62 2.86 -15.61
C THR A 89 19.46 4.02 -15.07
N ARG A 90 18.93 4.72 -14.08
CA ARG A 90 19.62 5.83 -13.41
C ARG A 90 19.97 5.46 -11.98
N THR A 91 21.10 6.01 -11.52
CA THR A 91 21.53 5.93 -10.13
C THR A 91 20.95 7.11 -9.35
N VAL A 92 20.16 6.81 -8.34
CA VAL A 92 19.61 7.81 -7.42
C VAL A 92 20.64 8.15 -6.35
N ALA A 93 21.16 7.13 -5.70
CA ALA A 93 22.20 7.21 -4.68
C ALA A 93 23.01 5.91 -4.65
N GLU A 94 24.22 5.98 -4.14
CA GLU A 94 25.03 4.79 -3.84
C GLU A 94 25.90 5.05 -2.61
N GLY A 95 26.22 4.00 -1.89
CA GLY A 95 27.06 4.12 -0.71
C GLY A 95 27.27 2.82 0.03
N GLU A 96 28.05 2.95 1.08
CA GLU A 96 28.28 1.94 2.11
C GLU A 96 27.42 2.28 3.34
N ASN A 97 27.36 1.36 4.29
CA ASN A 97 26.59 1.55 5.55
C ASN A 97 25.08 1.74 5.37
N TRP A 98 24.50 1.27 4.26
CA TRP A 98 23.07 1.28 4.10
C TRP A 98 22.39 0.25 5.02
N PHE A 99 21.22 0.62 5.52
CA PHE A 99 20.29 -0.32 6.12
C PHE A 99 19.42 -0.88 5.00
N VAL A 100 19.72 -2.09 4.54
CA VAL A 100 18.97 -2.79 3.49
C VAL A 100 18.14 -3.88 4.14
N ASN A 101 16.83 -3.76 4.06
CA ASN A 101 15.89 -4.64 4.75
C ASN A 101 14.70 -4.95 3.85
N TRP A 102 14.33 -6.21 3.79
CA TRP A 102 13.24 -6.73 2.96
C TRP A 102 11.86 -6.11 3.25
N ALA A 103 11.68 -5.49 4.41
CA ALA A 103 10.42 -4.91 4.88
C ALA A 103 10.45 -3.38 4.99
N ASP A 104 11.64 -2.78 5.01
CA ASP A 104 11.82 -1.32 5.07
C ASP A 104 12.67 -0.89 3.87
N PHE A 105 12.02 -0.59 2.78
CA PHE A 105 12.60 -0.44 1.46
C PHE A 105 12.48 1.00 0.94
N PRO A 106 13.45 1.44 0.11
CA PRO A 106 13.45 2.78 -0.46
C PRO A 106 12.36 2.96 -1.53
N SER A 107 12.05 4.22 -1.85
CA SER A 107 11.16 4.57 -2.94
C SER A 107 11.64 5.77 -3.74
N VAL A 108 11.12 5.88 -4.98
CA VAL A 108 11.24 7.07 -5.84
C VAL A 108 9.84 7.45 -6.30
N ILE A 109 9.42 8.68 -6.05
CA ILE A 109 8.14 9.23 -6.49
C ILE A 109 8.32 10.40 -7.45
N ALA A 110 7.30 10.68 -8.25
CA ALA A 110 7.24 11.90 -9.06
C ALA A 110 6.28 12.92 -8.42
N LEU A 111 6.72 14.16 -8.32
CA LEU A 111 5.89 15.29 -7.91
C LEU A 111 5.09 15.83 -9.10
N ASN A 112 4.13 16.72 -8.82
CA ASN A 112 3.22 17.27 -9.82
C ASN A 112 3.93 18.11 -10.92
N ASP A 113 5.11 18.68 -10.62
CA ASP A 113 5.92 19.45 -11.54
C ASP A 113 6.96 18.60 -12.31
N GLY A 114 6.94 17.28 -12.11
CA GLY A 114 7.90 16.33 -12.69
C GLY A 114 9.22 16.19 -11.91
N THR A 115 9.42 16.93 -10.83
CA THR A 115 10.51 16.69 -9.88
C THR A 115 10.40 15.28 -9.32
N LEU A 116 11.50 14.54 -9.25
CA LEU A 116 11.55 13.27 -8.55
C LEU A 116 12.00 13.48 -7.11
N ALA A 117 11.43 12.70 -6.20
CA ALA A 117 11.89 12.61 -4.82
C ALA A 117 12.17 11.16 -4.47
N ALA A 118 13.23 10.91 -3.74
CA ALA A 118 13.66 9.57 -3.36
C ALA A 118 14.07 9.53 -1.89
N HIS A 119 13.85 8.39 -1.25
CA HIS A 119 14.42 8.12 0.06
C HIS A 119 15.15 6.78 0.08
N TRP A 120 16.10 6.65 0.99
CA TRP A 120 16.80 5.42 1.34
C TRP A 120 17.28 5.51 2.79
N LEU A 121 17.74 4.39 3.34
CA LEU A 121 18.09 4.27 4.75
C LEU A 121 19.60 4.08 4.92
N VAL A 122 20.19 4.85 5.82
CA VAL A 122 21.62 4.81 6.10
C VAL A 122 21.85 4.63 7.60
N LYS A 123 22.73 3.72 7.99
CA LYS A 123 23.06 3.49 9.38
C LYS A 123 23.63 4.73 10.03
N SER A 124 23.08 5.10 11.19
CA SER A 124 23.50 6.24 12.01
C SER A 124 24.31 5.84 13.24
N GLY A 125 24.34 4.55 13.57
CA GLY A 125 25.05 4.04 14.74
C GLY A 125 25.43 2.56 14.64
N ALA A 126 25.97 2.03 15.74
CA ALA A 126 26.41 0.63 15.85
C ALA A 126 25.25 -0.35 16.09
N GLY A 127 24.10 0.12 16.56
CA GLY A 127 22.91 -0.70 16.80
C GLY A 127 22.36 -1.31 15.51
N THR A 128 21.69 -2.45 15.62
CA THR A 128 21.09 -3.13 14.47
C THR A 128 20.08 -2.22 13.77
N TYR A 129 19.26 -1.52 14.52
CA TYR A 129 18.21 -0.63 14.06
C TYR A 129 18.54 0.86 14.23
N ALA A 130 19.81 1.23 14.39
CA ALA A 130 20.25 2.61 14.37
C ALA A 130 20.46 3.05 12.92
N TYR A 131 19.45 3.70 12.32
CA TYR A 131 19.50 4.21 10.95
C TYR A 131 18.59 5.41 10.75
N ASP A 132 18.94 6.24 9.77
CA ASP A 132 18.27 7.49 9.42
C ASP A 132 17.69 7.41 8.02
N VAL A 133 16.57 8.12 7.83
CA VAL A 133 16.01 8.41 6.50
C VAL A 133 16.89 9.43 5.80
N ASN A 134 17.34 9.11 4.60
CA ASN A 134 17.95 10.05 3.68
C ASN A 134 16.99 10.35 2.53
N LEU A 135 16.79 11.63 2.21
CA LEU A 135 15.90 12.09 1.17
C LEU A 135 16.64 13.01 0.20
N SER A 136 16.39 12.86 -1.08
CA SER A 136 16.96 13.69 -2.14
C SER A 136 15.93 13.96 -3.23
N THR A 137 16.12 15.03 -4.02
CA THR A 137 15.26 15.38 -5.13
C THR A 137 16.06 15.57 -6.42
N SER A 138 15.40 15.38 -7.57
CA SER A 138 15.96 15.59 -8.90
C SER A 138 14.97 16.37 -9.77
N LYS A 139 15.46 17.41 -10.47
CA LYS A 139 14.66 18.23 -11.39
C LYS A 139 14.92 17.93 -12.87
N ASP A 140 15.79 16.97 -13.18
CA ASP A 140 16.24 16.67 -14.53
C ASP A 140 15.96 15.21 -14.93
N GLY A 141 14.91 14.63 -14.36
CA GLY A 141 14.48 13.26 -14.63
C GLY A 141 15.43 12.21 -14.06
N GLY A 142 16.06 12.48 -12.93
CA GLY A 142 16.94 11.53 -12.23
C GLY A 142 18.38 11.50 -12.75
N ARG A 143 18.80 12.48 -13.58
CA ARG A 143 20.19 12.58 -14.04
C ARG A 143 21.12 13.09 -12.97
N THR A 144 20.66 14.08 -12.18
CA THR A 144 21.37 14.61 -11.03
C THR A 144 20.43 14.70 -9.83
N TRP A 145 20.98 14.52 -8.63
CA TRP A 145 20.25 14.52 -7.38
C TRP A 145 20.85 15.54 -6.41
N THR A 146 20.01 16.17 -5.61
CA THR A 146 20.46 17.08 -4.56
C THR A 146 21.28 16.33 -3.50
N LYS A 147 22.07 17.09 -2.70
CA LYS A 147 22.70 16.51 -1.52
C LYS A 147 21.60 15.93 -0.61
N PRO A 148 21.77 14.70 -0.09
CA PRO A 148 20.78 14.10 0.81
C PRO A 148 20.56 14.95 2.06
N MET A 149 19.29 15.00 2.49
CA MET A 149 18.88 15.60 3.75
C MET A 149 18.17 14.58 4.63
N ILE A 150 18.17 14.77 5.94
CA ILE A 150 17.49 13.94 6.93
C ILE A 150 16.22 14.70 7.37
N PRO A 151 15.01 14.09 7.23
CA PRO A 151 13.75 14.78 7.54
C PRO A 151 13.42 14.84 9.04
N HIS A 152 14.22 14.24 9.90
CA HIS A 152 14.10 14.30 11.35
C HIS A 152 15.32 14.99 11.98
N ARG A 153 15.17 15.61 13.14
CA ARG A 153 16.19 16.46 13.76
C ARG A 153 16.38 16.18 15.25
N ASP A 154 16.13 14.94 15.67
CA ASP A 154 16.23 14.52 17.06
C ASP A 154 17.66 14.16 17.48
N ASN A 155 18.54 13.84 16.53
CA ASN A 155 19.94 13.41 16.71
C ASN A 155 20.08 12.11 17.53
N THR A 156 19.05 11.27 17.59
CA THR A 156 19.13 9.96 18.25
C THR A 156 19.68 8.90 17.28
N GLN A 157 20.35 7.88 17.82
CA GLN A 157 20.81 6.72 17.05
C GLN A 157 19.79 5.57 17.17
N THR A 158 18.57 5.84 16.75
CA THR A 158 17.44 4.91 16.81
C THR A 158 16.92 4.58 15.41
N GLU A 159 15.82 3.87 15.34
CA GLU A 159 15.16 3.47 14.11
C GLU A 159 14.34 4.63 13.54
N HIS A 160 14.62 5.03 12.28
CA HIS A 160 13.84 6.00 11.52
C HIS A 160 13.60 5.43 10.12
N GLY A 161 12.42 4.85 9.90
CA GLY A 161 12.16 4.15 8.65
C GLY A 161 10.69 3.91 8.32
N PHE A 162 10.44 2.89 7.51
CA PHE A 162 9.10 2.55 7.01
C PHE A 162 8.41 3.75 6.35
N VAL A 163 9.15 4.41 5.48
CA VAL A 163 8.82 5.74 4.93
C VAL A 163 7.79 5.64 3.81
N SER A 164 6.79 6.52 3.86
CA SER A 164 5.92 6.82 2.72
C SER A 164 6.16 8.25 2.25
N LEU A 165 6.52 8.41 0.97
CA LEU A 165 6.60 9.72 0.33
C LEU A 165 5.32 10.01 -0.45
N ILE A 166 4.83 11.25 -0.39
CA ILE A 166 3.67 11.71 -1.13
C ILE A 166 3.93 13.05 -1.84
N PRO A 167 3.43 13.22 -3.08
CA PRO A 167 3.50 14.51 -3.76
C PRO A 167 2.43 15.45 -3.20
N LEU A 168 2.82 16.55 -2.58
CA LEU A 168 1.89 17.57 -2.12
C LEU A 168 1.45 18.50 -3.27
N THR A 169 0.26 19.06 -3.16
CA THR A 169 -0.33 19.91 -4.21
C THR A 169 0.43 21.22 -4.43
N ASP A 170 1.19 21.66 -3.45
CA ASP A 170 2.03 22.87 -3.49
C ASP A 170 3.46 22.62 -4.00
N GLY A 171 3.74 21.43 -4.51
CA GLY A 171 5.05 21.05 -5.07
C GLY A 171 6.08 20.60 -4.04
N ARG A 172 5.70 20.50 -2.76
CA ARG A 172 6.54 19.92 -1.72
C ARG A 172 6.41 18.40 -1.68
N VAL A 173 7.36 17.74 -1.02
CA VAL A 173 7.30 16.33 -0.66
C VAL A 173 6.74 16.19 0.74
N GLY A 174 5.68 15.40 0.92
CA GLY A 174 5.29 14.93 2.23
C GLY A 174 6.05 13.64 2.55
N ALA A 175 6.68 13.57 3.70
CA ALA A 175 7.30 12.36 4.22
C ALA A 175 6.61 11.93 5.51
N ILE A 176 6.24 10.65 5.59
CA ILE A 176 5.66 10.02 6.77
C ILE A 176 6.56 8.85 7.12
N TRP A 177 6.93 8.71 8.38
CA TRP A 177 7.85 7.66 8.81
C TRP A 177 7.54 7.17 10.23
N LEU A 178 7.99 5.97 10.54
CA LEU A 178 8.09 5.46 11.90
C LEU A 178 9.35 6.00 12.54
N ASP A 179 9.23 6.48 13.77
CA ASP A 179 10.27 7.25 14.46
C ASP A 179 10.50 6.72 15.87
N GLY A 180 11.68 6.20 16.08
CA GLY A 180 12.10 5.54 17.30
C GLY A 180 12.81 6.44 18.32
N ARG A 181 12.78 7.77 18.18
CA ARG A 181 13.49 8.69 19.09
C ARG A 181 13.19 8.50 20.57
N ASN A 182 11.99 8.01 20.88
CA ASN A 182 11.59 7.73 22.26
C ASN A 182 12.19 6.40 22.80
N MET A 183 12.80 5.59 21.92
CA MET A 183 13.31 4.26 22.23
C MET A 183 14.84 4.26 22.51
N GLU A 184 15.50 5.42 22.53
CA GLU A 184 16.97 5.52 22.64
C GLU A 184 17.56 4.79 23.87
N ASN A 185 16.80 4.73 24.96
CA ASN A 185 17.26 4.11 26.20
C ASN A 185 16.64 2.72 26.46
N MET A 186 15.85 2.22 25.54
CA MET A 186 15.22 0.89 25.65
C MET A 186 16.27 -0.22 25.54
N LYS A 187 16.13 -1.23 26.38
CA LYS A 187 16.83 -2.50 26.19
C LYS A 187 16.01 -3.38 25.25
N GLU A 188 16.66 -4.11 24.37
CA GLU A 188 16.02 -5.04 23.42
C GLU A 188 15.08 -6.08 24.11
N THR A 189 15.09 -6.17 25.45
CA THR A 189 14.29 -7.09 26.25
C THR A 189 13.00 -6.51 26.81
N ASP A 190 12.71 -5.22 26.59
CA ASP A 190 11.54 -4.56 27.17
C ASP A 190 10.33 -4.69 26.22
N GLU A 191 9.64 -5.83 26.29
CA GLU A 191 8.49 -6.16 25.43
C GLU A 191 7.22 -5.30 25.70
N HIS A 192 7.19 -4.56 26.82
CA HIS A 192 6.01 -3.76 27.27
C HIS A 192 6.37 -2.32 27.61
N ALA A 193 7.05 -1.65 26.70
CA ALA A 193 7.41 -0.25 26.89
C ALA A 193 6.17 0.66 27.03
N PRO A 194 6.20 1.67 27.93
CA PRO A 194 5.16 2.69 27.99
C PRO A 194 5.11 3.52 26.71
N ALA A 195 4.04 4.30 26.48
CA ALA A 195 3.91 5.14 25.31
C ALA A 195 5.08 6.13 25.14
N SER A 196 5.66 6.58 26.26
CA SER A 196 6.86 7.45 26.28
C SER A 196 8.12 6.79 25.74
N GLU A 197 8.12 5.49 25.55
CA GLU A 197 9.24 4.65 25.07
C GLU A 197 8.81 3.82 23.85
N SER A 198 7.87 4.33 23.05
CA SER A 198 7.31 3.63 21.89
C SER A 198 7.71 4.31 20.60
N MET A 199 7.68 3.53 19.51
CA MET A 199 7.73 4.04 18.14
C MET A 199 6.56 4.99 17.91
N THR A 200 6.80 6.13 17.26
CA THR A 200 5.79 7.12 16.90
C THR A 200 5.62 7.21 15.39
N LEU A 201 4.47 7.69 14.93
CA LEU A 201 4.29 8.07 13.53
C LEU A 201 4.51 9.56 13.38
N ARG A 202 5.36 9.98 12.44
CA ARG A 202 5.69 11.38 12.20
C ARG A 202 5.52 11.79 10.75
N TYR A 203 5.39 13.08 10.56
CA TYR A 203 5.25 13.74 9.26
C TYR A 203 6.09 15.00 9.20
N ALA A 204 6.60 15.29 8.00
CA ALA A 204 7.10 16.60 7.62
C ALA A 204 6.83 16.87 6.14
N ALA A 205 6.61 18.13 5.79
CA ALA A 205 6.68 18.61 4.42
C ALA A 205 8.08 19.15 4.13
N ILE A 206 8.62 18.83 2.95
CA ILE A 206 9.96 19.23 2.52
C ILE A 206 9.82 20.02 1.23
N ASP A 207 10.33 21.25 1.21
CA ASP A 207 10.36 22.11 0.02
C ASP A 207 11.50 21.74 -0.95
N ALA A 208 11.51 22.36 -2.13
CA ALA A 208 12.52 22.13 -3.15
C ALA A 208 13.95 22.56 -2.75
N ALA A 209 14.10 23.33 -1.68
CA ALA A 209 15.39 23.72 -1.10
C ALA A 209 15.85 22.78 0.02
N GLY A 210 15.01 21.81 0.40
CA GLY A 210 15.27 20.87 1.48
C GLY A 210 14.90 21.42 2.87
N ASN A 211 14.11 22.48 2.96
CA ASN A 211 13.65 22.99 4.25
C ASN A 211 12.45 22.17 4.73
N LEU A 212 12.47 21.82 6.02
CA LEU A 212 11.36 21.17 6.69
C LEU A 212 10.30 22.18 7.10
N ALA A 213 9.05 21.81 6.87
CA ALA A 213 7.87 22.57 7.29
C ALA A 213 6.77 21.61 7.75
N ASP A 214 5.77 22.13 8.43
CA ASP A 214 4.55 21.41 8.84
C ASP A 214 4.85 20.09 9.59
N GLU A 215 5.92 20.09 10.42
CA GLU A 215 6.28 18.91 11.20
C GLU A 215 5.19 18.57 12.22
N ALA A 216 4.81 17.28 12.28
CA ALA A 216 3.80 16.78 13.20
C ALA A 216 4.11 15.38 13.70
N GLN A 217 3.78 15.10 14.97
CA GLN A 217 3.60 13.76 15.47
C GLN A 217 2.14 13.38 15.19
N LEU A 218 1.95 12.31 14.40
CA LEU A 218 0.64 11.86 13.96
C LEU A 218 0.03 10.83 14.92
N ASP A 219 0.89 10.03 15.55
CA ASP A 219 0.53 9.06 16.56
C ASP A 219 1.68 8.87 17.56
N GLU A 220 1.35 8.64 18.83
CA GLU A 220 2.32 8.50 19.92
C GLU A 220 2.79 7.06 20.16
N ARG A 221 2.06 6.07 19.58
CA ARG A 221 2.40 4.66 19.74
C ARG A 221 1.94 3.84 18.55
N VAL A 222 2.87 3.26 17.82
CA VAL A 222 2.61 2.47 16.62
C VAL A 222 3.41 1.16 16.61
N CYS A 223 3.04 0.24 15.73
CA CYS A 223 3.80 -0.98 15.50
C CYS A 223 5.15 -0.66 14.86
N GLU A 224 6.23 -1.15 15.42
CA GLU A 224 7.60 -0.77 15.11
C GLU A 224 8.13 -1.34 13.78
N CYS A 225 7.47 -2.34 13.22
CA CYS A 225 8.02 -3.15 12.14
C CYS A 225 7.12 -3.28 10.91
N CYS A 226 6.09 -2.45 10.81
CA CYS A 226 5.12 -2.53 9.73
C CYS A 226 5.19 -1.31 8.82
N GLN A 227 5.15 -1.54 7.50
CA GLN A 227 5.15 -0.49 6.51
C GLN A 227 4.02 0.50 6.76
N THR A 228 4.28 1.77 6.54
CA THR A 228 3.26 2.78 6.35
C THR A 228 2.83 2.80 4.89
N SER A 229 1.67 3.37 4.61
CA SER A 229 1.24 3.68 3.25
C SER A 229 0.49 5.01 3.24
N ALA A 230 0.77 5.87 2.28
CA ALA A 230 0.17 7.19 2.23
C ALA A 230 -0.18 7.60 0.80
N THR A 231 -1.20 8.44 0.67
CA THR A 231 -1.65 8.98 -0.62
C THR A 231 -2.32 10.33 -0.40
N VAL A 232 -2.70 10.99 -1.51
CA VAL A 232 -3.43 12.27 -1.47
C VAL A 232 -4.86 12.05 -1.96
N THR A 233 -5.82 12.54 -1.18
CA THR A 233 -7.24 12.58 -1.53
C THR A 233 -7.67 13.99 -1.92
N SER A 234 -8.92 14.16 -2.37
CA SER A 234 -9.50 15.49 -2.62
C SER A 234 -9.60 16.37 -1.35
N ALA A 235 -9.55 15.78 -0.16
CA ALA A 235 -9.58 16.51 1.10
C ALA A 235 -8.18 16.82 1.65
N GLY A 236 -7.14 16.16 1.14
CA GLY A 236 -5.75 16.29 1.56
C GLY A 236 -5.04 14.95 1.72
N PRO A 237 -3.80 14.96 2.19
CA PRO A 237 -3.02 13.75 2.50
C PRO A 237 -3.70 12.84 3.53
N ILE A 238 -3.51 11.54 3.34
CA ILE A 238 -3.89 10.50 4.31
C ILE A 238 -2.72 9.52 4.48
N ALA A 239 -2.60 8.97 5.68
CA ALA A 239 -1.67 7.89 5.97
C ALA A 239 -2.38 6.76 6.71
N VAL A 240 -2.08 5.52 6.31
CA VAL A 240 -2.50 4.31 7.00
C VAL A 240 -1.28 3.56 7.51
N TYR A 241 -1.41 2.99 8.67
CA TYR A 241 -0.32 2.31 9.37
C TYR A 241 -0.88 1.28 10.34
N ARG A 242 -0.03 0.45 10.89
CA ARG A 242 -0.43 -0.46 11.97
C ARG A 242 -0.21 0.23 13.30
N ASP A 243 -1.30 0.41 14.04
CA ASP A 243 -1.29 0.92 15.41
C ASP A 243 -0.79 -0.14 16.42
N ARG A 244 -0.50 0.29 17.62
CA ARG A 244 -0.16 -0.57 18.76
C ARG A 244 -0.79 -0.01 20.03
N SER A 245 -1.89 -0.60 20.47
CA SER A 245 -2.51 -0.22 21.74
C SER A 245 -1.68 -0.64 22.96
N ALA A 246 -2.03 -0.12 24.14
CA ALA A 246 -1.41 -0.54 25.41
C ALA A 246 -1.65 -2.02 25.76
N THR A 247 -2.62 -2.66 25.11
CA THR A 247 -2.96 -4.08 25.29
C THR A 247 -2.54 -4.94 24.11
N GLU A 248 -1.59 -4.45 23.28
CA GLU A 248 -1.05 -5.14 22.11
C GLU A 248 -2.10 -5.47 21.04
N VAL A 249 -3.18 -4.70 20.96
CA VAL A 249 -4.05 -4.73 19.78
C VAL A 249 -3.37 -3.93 18.68
N ARG A 250 -3.15 -4.56 17.54
CA ARG A 250 -2.39 -3.98 16.40
C ARG A 250 -3.26 -3.95 15.15
N ASP A 251 -4.30 -3.13 15.16
CA ASP A 251 -5.20 -2.90 14.03
C ASP A 251 -4.66 -1.84 13.07
N ILE A 252 -5.27 -1.73 11.88
CA ILE A 252 -4.90 -0.71 10.91
C ILE A 252 -5.65 0.57 11.20
N TYR A 253 -4.88 1.65 11.36
CA TYR A 253 -5.36 3.00 11.64
C TYR A 253 -5.10 3.94 10.47
N ILE A 254 -5.83 5.05 10.45
CA ILE A 254 -5.71 6.14 9.49
C ILE A 254 -5.64 7.48 10.22
N VAL A 255 -4.79 8.36 9.70
CA VAL A 255 -4.80 9.80 9.97
C VAL A 255 -4.99 10.55 8.66
N ARG A 256 -5.68 11.69 8.71
CA ARG A 256 -6.03 12.49 7.53
C ARG A 256 -5.66 13.95 7.78
N GLN A 257 -5.12 14.62 6.78
CA GLN A 257 -4.98 16.07 6.84
C GLN A 257 -6.23 16.73 6.27
N VAL A 258 -6.93 17.51 7.09
CA VAL A 258 -8.17 18.20 6.74
C VAL A 258 -8.04 19.66 7.16
N ASN A 259 -8.27 20.59 6.23
CA ASN A 259 -8.14 22.05 6.49
C ASN A 259 -6.75 22.42 7.08
N GLY A 260 -5.70 21.76 6.65
CA GLY A 260 -4.32 22.01 7.08
C GLY A 260 -3.91 21.38 8.41
N GLY A 261 -4.83 20.71 9.12
CA GLY A 261 -4.54 20.00 10.39
C GLY A 261 -4.69 18.48 10.24
N TRP A 262 -3.90 17.72 11.00
CA TRP A 262 -4.05 16.26 11.07
C TRP A 262 -5.15 15.87 12.07
N THR A 263 -5.97 14.90 11.70
CA THR A 263 -6.98 14.31 12.59
C THR A 263 -6.32 13.41 13.63
N SER A 264 -7.01 13.16 14.73
CA SER A 264 -6.63 12.06 15.63
C SER A 264 -6.68 10.72 14.90
N PRO A 265 -5.81 9.75 15.28
CA PRO A 265 -5.85 8.38 14.78
C PRO A 265 -7.23 7.73 14.91
N GLN A 266 -7.67 7.02 13.87
CA GLN A 266 -8.92 6.26 13.87
C GLN A 266 -8.70 4.89 13.23
N PRO A 267 -9.31 3.81 13.71
CA PRO A 267 -9.21 2.52 13.04
C PRO A 267 -9.92 2.55 11.68
N VAL A 268 -9.29 1.96 10.66
CA VAL A 268 -9.96 1.65 9.39
C VAL A 268 -11.07 0.62 9.65
N PHE A 269 -10.74 -0.38 10.45
CA PHE A 269 -11.66 -1.37 10.98
C PHE A 269 -11.08 -1.98 12.27
N ALA A 270 -11.93 -2.17 13.28
CA ALA A 270 -11.52 -2.80 14.53
C ALA A 270 -11.53 -4.33 14.40
N ASP A 271 -10.42 -4.88 13.92
CA ASP A 271 -10.21 -6.34 13.91
C ASP A 271 -10.03 -6.90 15.31
N ASN A 272 -9.56 -6.07 16.25
CA ASN A 272 -9.13 -6.42 17.59
C ASN A 272 -8.03 -7.50 17.57
N TRP A 273 -7.11 -7.40 16.63
CA TRP A 273 -6.02 -8.36 16.51
C TRP A 273 -4.95 -8.11 17.56
N GLN A 274 -5.03 -8.88 18.64
CA GLN A 274 -4.04 -8.85 19.70
C GLN A 274 -2.87 -9.77 19.37
N ILE A 275 -1.66 -9.22 19.33
CA ILE A 275 -0.43 -9.95 19.02
C ILE A 275 0.76 -9.37 19.77
N ASN A 276 1.43 -10.21 20.59
CA ASN A 276 2.73 -9.89 21.19
C ASN A 276 3.85 -10.23 20.21
N GLY A 277 4.19 -9.29 19.33
CA GLY A 277 5.25 -9.50 18.34
C GLY A 277 5.07 -8.64 17.10
N CYS A 278 6.03 -8.76 16.21
CA CYS A 278 6.11 -8.01 14.98
C CYS A 278 5.51 -8.78 13.80
N PRO A 279 4.30 -8.44 13.32
CA PRO A 279 3.70 -9.13 12.19
C PRO A 279 4.37 -8.81 10.85
N VAL A 280 5.11 -7.70 10.76
CA VAL A 280 5.79 -7.21 9.55
C VAL A 280 4.85 -7.22 8.33
N ASN A 281 3.68 -6.68 8.53
CA ASN A 281 2.60 -6.61 7.55
C ASN A 281 1.87 -5.27 7.71
N GLY A 282 2.35 -4.25 7.04
CA GLY A 282 1.69 -2.96 6.94
C GLY A 282 0.49 -2.98 5.99
N PRO A 283 -0.35 -1.94 6.00
CA PRO A 283 -1.42 -1.74 5.04
C PRO A 283 -0.90 -1.20 3.71
N SER A 284 -1.77 -1.23 2.69
CA SER A 284 -1.61 -0.46 1.46
C SER A 284 -2.85 0.37 1.20
N VAL A 285 -2.68 1.63 0.74
CA VAL A 285 -3.76 2.56 0.43
C VAL A 285 -3.66 3.09 -0.99
N ALA A 286 -4.80 3.16 -1.66
CA ALA A 286 -4.96 3.85 -2.94
C ALA A 286 -6.13 4.83 -2.87
N ALA A 287 -6.03 5.96 -3.57
CA ALA A 287 -7.09 6.95 -3.63
C ALA A 287 -7.27 7.52 -5.04
N ASP A 288 -8.51 7.92 -5.34
CA ASP A 288 -8.88 8.70 -6.52
C ASP A 288 -9.99 9.69 -6.11
N GLY A 289 -9.64 10.97 -6.00
CA GLY A 289 -10.53 11.99 -5.45
C GLY A 289 -10.91 11.70 -4.00
N SER A 290 -12.19 11.52 -3.72
CA SER A 290 -12.70 11.13 -2.39
C SER A 290 -12.80 9.62 -2.19
N ARG A 291 -12.62 8.81 -3.24
CA ARG A 291 -12.63 7.36 -3.15
C ARG A 291 -11.30 6.85 -2.60
N VAL A 292 -11.36 5.97 -1.61
CA VAL A 292 -10.18 5.36 -1.00
C VAL A 292 -10.41 3.87 -0.85
N ALA A 293 -9.37 3.08 -1.08
CA ALA A 293 -9.33 1.66 -0.78
C ALA A 293 -8.12 1.38 0.13
N VAL A 294 -8.34 0.64 1.21
CA VAL A 294 -7.28 0.20 2.12
C VAL A 294 -7.29 -1.31 2.18
N ALA A 295 -6.15 -1.93 1.88
CA ALA A 295 -5.96 -3.36 2.02
C ALA A 295 -4.98 -3.65 3.17
N TRP A 296 -5.22 -4.74 3.91
CA TRP A 296 -4.35 -5.15 5.01
C TRP A 296 -4.43 -6.64 5.31
N PHE A 297 -3.45 -7.09 6.08
CA PHE A 297 -3.38 -8.43 6.65
C PHE A 297 -3.80 -8.39 8.13
N SER A 298 -4.56 -9.39 8.56
CA SER A 298 -4.93 -9.63 9.96
C SER A 298 -4.97 -11.13 10.22
N SER A 299 -4.64 -11.56 11.45
CA SER A 299 -4.64 -12.99 11.83
C SER A 299 -5.28 -13.19 13.19
N VAL A 300 -6.50 -12.72 13.34
CA VAL A 300 -7.28 -12.89 14.57
C VAL A 300 -7.57 -14.37 14.78
N ALA A 301 -7.34 -14.87 15.99
CA ALA A 301 -7.52 -16.28 16.38
C ALA A 301 -6.78 -17.26 15.43
N ASP A 302 -5.55 -16.91 15.02
CA ASP A 302 -4.70 -17.68 14.12
C ASP A 302 -5.35 -17.96 12.74
N ASN A 303 -6.29 -17.10 12.32
CA ASN A 303 -6.92 -17.16 11.01
C ASN A 303 -6.41 -16.04 10.11
N PRO A 304 -5.34 -16.28 9.32
CA PRO A 304 -4.73 -15.27 8.48
C PRO A 304 -5.65 -14.84 7.34
N GLN A 305 -5.95 -13.55 7.25
CA GLN A 305 -6.83 -12.95 6.26
C GLN A 305 -6.18 -11.72 5.62
N VAL A 306 -6.32 -11.61 4.31
CA VAL A 306 -6.14 -10.35 3.58
C VAL A 306 -7.52 -9.73 3.41
N LYS A 307 -7.66 -8.48 3.80
CA LYS A 307 -8.91 -7.73 3.80
C LYS A 307 -8.76 -6.44 3.00
N ILE A 308 -9.88 -5.91 2.51
CA ILE A 308 -9.97 -4.59 1.91
C ILE A 308 -11.25 -3.89 2.39
N ALA A 309 -11.17 -2.59 2.63
CA ALA A 309 -12.32 -1.74 2.89
C ALA A 309 -12.28 -0.49 2.00
N PHE A 310 -13.45 0.05 1.68
CA PHE A 310 -13.62 1.18 0.79
C PHE A 310 -14.20 2.38 1.53
N SER A 311 -13.79 3.58 1.13
CA SER A 311 -14.33 4.86 1.58
C SER A 311 -14.77 5.69 0.36
N GLN A 312 -15.81 6.51 0.53
CA GLN A 312 -16.29 7.47 -0.47
C GLN A 312 -16.12 8.93 -0.02
N ASP A 313 -15.58 9.13 1.18
CA ASP A 313 -15.49 10.42 1.89
C ASP A 313 -14.05 10.76 2.33
N ALA A 314 -13.09 10.46 1.44
CA ALA A 314 -11.66 10.71 1.65
C ALA A 314 -11.11 10.04 2.92
N GLY A 315 -11.56 8.83 3.22
CA GLY A 315 -11.12 8.05 4.36
C GLY A 315 -11.74 8.45 5.70
N ALA A 316 -12.83 9.24 5.70
CA ALA A 316 -13.51 9.60 6.95
C ALA A 316 -14.29 8.42 7.53
N THR A 317 -14.91 7.61 6.68
CA THR A 317 -15.58 6.36 7.05
C THR A 317 -15.26 5.26 6.06
N PHE A 318 -15.35 4.01 6.50
CA PHE A 318 -15.07 2.83 5.68
C PHE A 318 -16.24 1.85 5.69
N SER A 319 -16.38 1.10 4.59
CA SER A 319 -17.29 -0.04 4.49
C SER A 319 -16.86 -1.17 5.44
N GLN A 320 -17.76 -2.16 5.64
CA GLN A 320 -17.33 -3.44 6.20
C GLN A 320 -16.25 -4.07 5.32
N PRO A 321 -15.23 -4.69 5.91
CA PRO A 321 -14.15 -5.30 5.15
C PRO A 321 -14.61 -6.49 4.32
N VAL A 322 -14.05 -6.62 3.12
CA VAL A 322 -14.19 -7.79 2.26
C VAL A 322 -12.94 -8.65 2.37
N GLN A 323 -13.10 -9.96 2.58
CA GLN A 323 -11.98 -10.89 2.55
C GLN A 323 -11.51 -11.09 1.11
N VAL A 324 -10.21 -10.90 0.86
CA VAL A 324 -9.59 -10.99 -0.46
C VAL A 324 -9.04 -12.38 -0.74
N ASN A 325 -8.32 -12.97 0.22
CA ASN A 325 -7.65 -14.25 0.02
C ASN A 325 -8.60 -15.44 0.08
N ASP A 326 -8.22 -16.47 -0.64
CA ASP A 326 -8.70 -17.85 -0.52
C ASP A 326 -7.52 -18.73 -0.08
N GLY A 327 -7.68 -19.51 0.97
CA GLY A 327 -6.63 -20.39 1.48
C GLY A 327 -5.55 -19.66 2.29
N LYS A 328 -4.40 -20.32 2.45
CA LYS A 328 -3.28 -19.86 3.26
C LYS A 328 -2.61 -18.63 2.65
N ASN A 329 -2.19 -17.70 3.48
CA ASN A 329 -1.51 -16.48 3.04
C ASN A 329 -0.54 -15.96 4.09
N VAL A 330 0.38 -15.10 3.65
CA VAL A 330 1.42 -14.44 4.46
C VAL A 330 1.14 -12.94 4.57
N GLY A 331 0.21 -12.41 3.77
CA GLY A 331 -0.08 -10.98 3.68
C GLY A 331 0.80 -10.28 2.65
N ARG A 332 1.59 -9.27 3.06
CA ARG A 332 2.46 -8.44 2.19
C ARG A 332 1.67 -7.85 1.03
N VAL A 333 0.64 -7.12 1.40
CA VAL A 333 -0.36 -6.60 0.46
C VAL A 333 0.13 -5.36 -0.27
N ASP A 334 -0.38 -5.20 -1.51
CA ASP A 334 -0.42 -3.92 -2.20
C ASP A 334 -1.77 -3.73 -2.88
N THR A 335 -2.21 -2.47 -3.10
CA THR A 335 -3.53 -2.18 -3.66
C THR A 335 -3.53 -1.02 -4.64
N LEU A 336 -4.38 -1.12 -5.66
CA LEU A 336 -4.67 -0.07 -6.61
C LEU A 336 -6.17 0.16 -6.66
N LEU A 337 -6.58 1.42 -6.78
CA LEU A 337 -7.97 1.79 -7.05
C LEU A 337 -8.15 2.02 -8.56
N LEU A 338 -9.15 1.38 -9.14
CA LEU A 338 -9.46 1.46 -10.56
C LEU A 338 -10.50 2.57 -10.84
N PRO A 339 -10.58 3.08 -12.10
CA PRO A 339 -11.50 4.16 -12.45
C PRO A 339 -12.97 3.86 -12.16
N ASP A 340 -13.40 2.60 -12.23
CA ASP A 340 -14.77 2.16 -11.90
C ASP A 340 -15.04 2.05 -10.39
N GLY A 341 -14.07 2.36 -9.54
CA GLY A 341 -14.16 2.29 -8.09
C GLY A 341 -13.87 0.92 -7.49
N SER A 342 -13.65 -0.12 -8.29
CA SER A 342 -13.11 -1.39 -7.80
C SER A 342 -11.61 -1.27 -7.47
N ALA A 343 -11.09 -2.19 -6.70
CA ALA A 343 -9.67 -2.25 -6.39
C ALA A 343 -9.04 -3.55 -6.89
N LEU A 344 -7.75 -3.48 -7.23
CA LEU A 344 -6.89 -4.65 -7.31
C LEU A 344 -6.11 -4.77 -6.01
N VAL A 345 -6.05 -5.98 -5.48
CA VAL A 345 -5.21 -6.31 -4.33
C VAL A 345 -4.28 -7.44 -4.74
N CYS A 346 -2.96 -7.24 -4.58
CA CYS A 346 -2.02 -8.35 -4.64
C CYS A 346 -1.54 -8.72 -3.23
N TRP A 347 -1.15 -9.98 -3.06
CA TRP A 347 -0.67 -10.51 -1.79
C TRP A 347 0.23 -11.71 -2.00
N LEU A 348 1.03 -12.02 -0.98
CA LEU A 348 1.78 -13.26 -0.90
C LEU A 348 0.91 -14.34 -0.26
N ALA A 349 0.54 -15.34 -1.06
CA ALA A 349 -0.18 -16.54 -0.64
C ALA A 349 0.80 -17.69 -0.42
N GLY A 350 0.44 -18.67 0.43
CA GLY A 350 1.23 -19.87 0.60
C GLY A 350 1.54 -20.22 2.06
N ASP A 351 2.40 -21.22 2.20
CA ASP A 351 2.88 -21.76 3.46
C ASP A 351 4.32 -22.28 3.29
N VAL A 352 4.81 -23.05 4.26
CA VAL A 352 6.17 -23.64 4.24
C VAL A 352 6.47 -24.57 3.06
N GLN A 353 5.47 -24.96 2.28
CA GLN A 353 5.63 -25.80 1.09
C GLN A 353 5.87 -24.98 -0.19
N GLY A 354 5.56 -23.69 -0.17
CA GLY A 354 5.77 -22.77 -1.28
C GLY A 354 4.85 -21.57 -1.22
N GLY A 355 5.14 -20.57 -2.04
CA GLY A 355 4.39 -19.34 -2.14
C GLY A 355 4.01 -18.98 -3.56
N GLU A 356 2.98 -18.15 -3.67
CA GLU A 356 2.51 -17.54 -4.91
C GLU A 356 2.18 -16.08 -4.65
N ILE A 357 2.61 -15.21 -5.53
CA ILE A 357 2.10 -13.84 -5.57
C ILE A 357 0.80 -13.89 -6.36
N LYS A 358 -0.29 -13.48 -5.73
CA LYS A 358 -1.63 -13.44 -6.32
C LYS A 358 -2.15 -12.03 -6.44
N VAL A 359 -3.08 -11.84 -7.37
CA VAL A 359 -3.85 -10.60 -7.52
C VAL A 359 -5.31 -10.92 -7.73
N ARG A 360 -6.19 -10.07 -7.21
CA ARG A 360 -7.64 -10.18 -7.33
C ARG A 360 -8.29 -8.81 -7.44
N ARG A 361 -9.36 -8.72 -8.23
CA ARG A 361 -10.22 -7.54 -8.27
C ARG A 361 -11.34 -7.69 -7.24
N VAL A 362 -11.61 -6.61 -6.51
CA VAL A 362 -12.69 -6.52 -5.51
C VAL A 362 -13.49 -5.27 -5.76
N GLY A 363 -14.82 -5.39 -5.83
CA GLY A 363 -15.73 -4.27 -5.99
C GLY A 363 -16.09 -3.60 -4.67
N PRO A 364 -16.44 -2.30 -4.67
CA PRO A 364 -16.91 -1.61 -3.47
C PRO A 364 -18.27 -2.12 -2.98
N ASP A 365 -18.97 -2.88 -3.79
CA ASP A 365 -20.23 -3.60 -3.45
C ASP A 365 -19.97 -4.94 -2.74
N GLY A 366 -18.71 -5.29 -2.50
CA GLY A 366 -18.29 -6.55 -1.90
C GLY A 366 -18.12 -7.71 -2.89
N SER A 367 -18.28 -7.47 -4.19
CA SER A 367 -18.03 -8.48 -5.21
C SER A 367 -16.54 -8.84 -5.26
N VAL A 368 -16.24 -10.16 -5.39
CA VAL A 368 -14.87 -10.68 -5.39
C VAL A 368 -14.65 -11.50 -6.65
N GLY A 369 -13.74 -11.04 -7.51
CA GLY A 369 -13.38 -11.73 -8.75
C GLY A 369 -12.48 -12.95 -8.53
N PRO A 370 -12.16 -13.71 -9.60
CA PRO A 370 -11.21 -14.81 -9.53
C PRO A 370 -9.80 -14.28 -9.20
N ALA A 371 -9.05 -15.07 -8.41
CA ALA A 371 -7.63 -14.78 -8.19
C ALA A 371 -6.80 -15.22 -9.41
N ALA A 372 -5.83 -14.42 -9.80
CA ALA A 372 -4.81 -14.77 -10.78
C ALA A 372 -3.44 -14.89 -10.09
N VAL A 373 -2.63 -15.85 -10.52
CA VAL A 373 -1.24 -16.01 -10.06
C VAL A 373 -0.34 -15.11 -10.91
N ILE A 374 0.42 -14.25 -10.26
CA ILE A 374 1.44 -13.40 -10.89
C ILE A 374 2.73 -14.20 -11.07
N ALA A 375 3.18 -14.85 -10.00
CA ALA A 375 4.40 -15.65 -9.98
C ALA A 375 4.37 -16.69 -8.86
N SER A 376 5.09 -17.80 -9.05
CA SER A 376 5.48 -18.67 -7.95
C SER A 376 6.72 -18.09 -7.25
N THR A 377 6.78 -18.20 -5.93
CA THR A 377 7.87 -17.71 -5.11
C THR A 377 7.98 -18.55 -3.82
N ASP A 378 8.77 -18.11 -2.87
CA ASP A 378 8.75 -18.64 -1.51
C ASP A 378 8.14 -17.63 -0.53
N ILE A 379 7.88 -18.06 0.70
CA ILE A 379 7.33 -17.19 1.76
C ILE A 379 8.41 -16.58 2.65
N SER A 380 9.68 -16.74 2.30
CA SER A 380 10.78 -16.21 3.08
C SER A 380 10.75 -14.68 3.16
N ARG A 381 11.48 -14.13 4.10
CA ARG A 381 11.68 -12.67 4.21
C ARG A 381 12.29 -12.11 2.92
N SER A 382 13.16 -12.86 2.26
CA SER A 382 13.90 -12.44 1.06
C SER A 382 13.01 -12.22 -0.17
N SER A 383 11.79 -12.78 -0.23
CA SER A 383 10.85 -12.49 -1.32
C SER A 383 10.20 -11.09 -1.23
N GLY A 384 10.39 -10.40 -0.10
CA GLY A 384 9.97 -8.99 0.04
C GLY A 384 8.46 -8.79 -0.13
N PHE A 385 8.10 -7.62 -0.64
CA PHE A 385 6.74 -7.21 -0.91
C PHE A 385 6.52 -7.09 -2.43
N PRO A 386 5.48 -7.70 -3.01
CA PRO A 386 5.08 -7.42 -4.39
C PRO A 386 4.50 -6.01 -4.49
N ARG A 387 4.72 -5.35 -5.64
CA ARG A 387 4.26 -3.99 -5.92
C ARG A 387 3.47 -3.91 -7.21
N MET A 388 2.55 -2.95 -7.26
CA MET A 388 1.71 -2.68 -8.43
C MET A 388 1.66 -1.19 -8.75
N ALA A 389 1.60 -0.86 -10.04
CA ALA A 389 1.25 0.48 -10.51
C ALA A 389 0.43 0.42 -11.80
N CYS A 390 -0.47 1.38 -11.98
CA CYS A 390 -1.24 1.53 -13.22
C CYS A 390 -0.54 2.47 -14.22
N ARG A 391 -0.62 2.09 -15.49
CA ARG A 391 -0.29 2.92 -16.65
C ARG A 391 -1.45 2.85 -17.65
N GLY A 392 -2.33 3.83 -17.61
CA GLY A 392 -3.57 3.75 -18.38
C GLY A 392 -4.41 2.53 -17.97
N ASN A 393 -4.66 1.63 -18.92
CA ASN A 393 -5.36 0.36 -18.69
C ASN A 393 -4.42 -0.83 -18.46
N GLU A 394 -3.12 -0.60 -18.30
CA GLU A 394 -2.14 -1.62 -17.93
C GLU A 394 -1.85 -1.57 -16.43
N VAL A 395 -1.77 -2.73 -15.81
CA VAL A 395 -1.27 -2.90 -14.43
C VAL A 395 0.06 -3.61 -14.50
N HIS A 396 1.08 -2.96 -14.00
CA HIS A 396 2.44 -3.49 -13.89
C HIS A 396 2.68 -4.01 -12.49
N PHE A 397 3.39 -5.13 -12.40
CA PHE A 397 3.78 -5.81 -11.18
C PHE A 397 5.29 -5.87 -11.09
N ALA A 398 5.82 -5.76 -9.88
CA ALA A 398 7.24 -6.00 -9.59
C ALA A 398 7.39 -6.78 -8.29
N TRP A 399 8.35 -7.70 -8.23
CA TRP A 399 8.67 -8.48 -7.05
C TRP A 399 10.13 -8.91 -7.04
N THR A 400 10.64 -9.31 -5.88
CA THR A 400 11.95 -9.93 -5.75
C THR A 400 11.82 -11.45 -5.96
N GLU A 401 12.45 -11.97 -7.01
CA GLU A 401 12.70 -13.40 -7.14
C GLU A 401 13.93 -13.76 -6.31
N PHE A 402 13.70 -14.55 -5.26
CA PHE A 402 14.79 -14.97 -4.39
C PHE A 402 15.79 -15.86 -5.11
N GLY A 403 17.07 -15.63 -4.87
CA GLY A 403 18.16 -16.39 -5.47
C GLY A 403 19.53 -15.81 -5.10
N LYS A 404 20.57 -16.38 -5.67
CA LYS A 404 21.96 -15.86 -5.57
C LYS A 404 22.54 -15.76 -6.97
N PRO A 405 22.48 -14.58 -7.60
CA PRO A 405 21.93 -13.31 -7.11
C PRO A 405 20.40 -13.28 -7.07
N ALA A 406 19.82 -12.42 -6.24
CA ALA A 406 18.41 -12.07 -6.28
C ALA A 406 18.10 -11.23 -7.52
N ARG A 407 16.83 -11.25 -7.98
CA ARG A 407 16.40 -10.51 -9.18
C ARG A 407 15.05 -9.84 -8.97
N VAL A 408 14.96 -8.59 -9.34
CA VAL A 408 13.65 -7.95 -9.52
C VAL A 408 13.05 -8.43 -10.84
N ARG A 409 11.84 -8.96 -10.77
CA ARG A 409 11.04 -9.41 -11.91
C ARG A 409 9.85 -8.51 -12.12
N THR A 410 9.38 -8.44 -13.35
CA THR A 410 8.20 -7.68 -13.73
C THR A 410 7.22 -8.49 -14.56
N ALA A 411 5.95 -8.15 -14.41
CA ALA A 411 4.86 -8.67 -15.23
C ALA A 411 3.83 -7.57 -15.47
N MET A 412 2.87 -7.82 -16.35
CA MET A 412 1.77 -6.91 -16.60
C MET A 412 0.47 -7.65 -16.87
N THR A 413 -0.64 -6.97 -16.69
CA THR A 413 -1.95 -7.35 -17.19
C THR A 413 -2.67 -6.15 -17.76
N GLN A 414 -3.64 -6.38 -18.64
CA GLN A 414 -4.56 -5.34 -19.09
C GLN A 414 -5.87 -5.45 -18.31
N ILE A 415 -6.37 -4.31 -17.87
CA ILE A 415 -7.71 -4.19 -17.28
C ILE A 415 -8.67 -3.73 -18.38
N SER A 416 -9.77 -4.48 -18.57
CA SER A 416 -10.85 -4.02 -19.43
C SER A 416 -11.56 -2.86 -18.75
N ASN A 417 -11.64 -1.71 -19.39
CA ASN A 417 -12.58 -0.68 -18.98
C ASN A 417 -13.98 -1.25 -19.18
N SER A 418 -14.69 -1.52 -18.08
CA SER A 418 -16.13 -1.79 -18.16
C SER A 418 -16.78 -0.50 -18.71
N GLN A 419 -17.32 -0.58 -19.93
CA GLN A 419 -18.13 0.49 -20.52
C GLN A 419 -19.43 0.65 -19.76
#